data_197201ffd128b1b51c78817a744a089d
#
_entry.id   197201ffd128b1b51c78817a744a089d
#
_cell.length_a   1.000
_cell.length_b   1.000
_cell.length_c   1.000
_cell.angle_alpha   90.00
_cell.angle_beta   90.00
_cell.angle_gamma   90.00
#
_symmetry.space_group_name_H-M   'P 1'
#
loop_
_entity.id
_entity.type
_entity.pdbx_description
1 polymer ?
#
loop_
_entity_poly.entity_id
_entity_poly.type
_entity_poly.pdbx_seq_one_letter_code
_entity_poly.pdbx_strand_id
1 'polypeptide(L)'
;MSFFANLFKKSNFFASEYTDKSIMSLAEVMNAHANWKSRLNKLMDGTLGYSLDPDVLAQADDTELGRWILQSDSLKMSDQRKNLISQLHKANVELHQAASTIARHVQAGNSAGVTAANEQFVSASREIMLLLRELGKES
;
A
#
# COMPACT_ATOMS: atom_id res chain seq x y z
N MET A 1 -18.02 2.30 -4.58
CA MET A 1 -17.52 1.81 -4.73
C MET A 1 -17.07 1.40 -5.32
N SER A 2 -15.79 1.51 -5.34
CA SER A 2 -15.20 0.97 -5.77
C SER A 2 -14.58 0.38 -5.92
N PHE A 3 -13.79 0.28 -5.78
CA PHE A 3 -13.15 -0.65 -5.93
C PHE A 3 -13.08 -1.37 -5.93
N PHE A 4 -12.84 -1.44 -5.76
CA PHE A 4 -12.76 -2.42 -5.98
C PHE A 4 -13.38 -2.69 -5.89
N ALA A 5 -13.76 -1.98 -5.83
CA ALA A 5 -14.33 -2.45 -5.78
C ALA A 5 -14.79 -2.54 -6.02
N ASN A 6 -14.86 -2.35 -5.95
CA ASN A 6 -15.25 -2.87 -6.07
C ASN A 6 -15.05 -3.35 -6.03
N LEU A 7 -14.47 -3.19 -5.62
CA LEU A 7 -14.20 -3.77 -5.53
C LEU A 7 -14.23 -4.14 -5.36
N PHE A 8 -14.41 -4.10 -5.02
CA PHE A 8 -14.71 -4.59 -4.83
C PHE A 8 -15.30 -4.25 -4.89
N LYS A 9 -15.80 -3.79 -4.94
CA LYS A 9 -16.30 -3.58 -4.99
C LYS A 9 -16.36 -3.36 -5.07
N LYS A 10 -16.34 -3.10 -4.94
CA LYS A 10 -16.22 -2.95 -4.79
C LYS A 10 -15.85 -2.93 -4.36
N SER A 11 -15.80 -3.61 -3.98
CA SER A 11 -15.55 -3.53 -3.35
C SER A 11 -14.55 -3.28 -2.96
N ASN A 12 -14.48 -3.89 -3.02
CA ASN A 12 -13.59 -3.07 -2.26
C ASN A 12 -12.31 -3.76 -1.84
N PHE A 13 -11.33 -3.82 -2.72
CA PHE A 13 -10.02 -4.40 -2.42
C PHE A 13 -9.34 -3.66 -1.26
N PHE A 14 -9.43 -2.33 -1.27
CA PHE A 14 -8.85 -1.49 -0.24
C PHE A 14 -9.86 -1.10 0.83
N ALA A 15 -11.03 -1.71 0.79
CA ALA A 15 -12.04 -1.34 1.76
C ALA A 15 -11.50 -1.52 3.14
N SER A 16 -11.59 -0.49 3.90
CA SER A 16 -11.16 -0.50 5.28
C SER A 16 -12.37 -0.76 6.15
N GLU A 17 -12.16 -1.58 7.15
CA GLU A 17 -13.13 -1.70 8.23
C GLU A 17 -13.17 -0.44 9.07
N TYR A 18 -12.18 0.41 8.91
CA TYR A 18 -12.02 1.64 9.69
C TYR A 18 -12.72 2.77 8.95
N THR A 19 -14.04 2.69 8.92
CA THR A 19 -14.85 3.70 8.24
C THR A 19 -15.09 4.94 9.08
N ASP A 20 -14.80 4.87 10.36
CA ASP A 20 -15.04 6.00 11.25
C ASP A 20 -13.91 7.03 11.11
N LYS A 21 -13.96 8.02 11.98
CA LYS A 21 -13.07 9.16 11.87
C LYS A 21 -11.82 9.02 12.71
N SER A 22 -11.66 7.92 13.39
CA SER A 22 -10.48 7.74 14.23
C SER A 22 -9.26 7.46 13.38
N ILE A 23 -8.13 7.92 13.86
CA ILE A 23 -6.85 7.67 13.23
C ILE A 23 -6.41 6.26 13.64
N MET A 24 -6.03 5.46 12.65
CA MET A 24 -5.53 4.12 12.91
C MET A 24 -4.27 4.15 13.75
N SER A 25 -4.10 3.17 14.61
CA SER A 25 -2.86 3.00 15.34
C SER A 25 -1.76 2.54 14.37
N LEU A 26 -0.51 2.72 14.79
CA LEU A 26 0.64 2.26 14.00
C LEU A 26 0.56 0.75 13.74
N ALA A 27 0.17 -0.03 14.77
CA ALA A 27 0.05 -1.48 14.61
C ALA A 27 -1.00 -1.86 13.58
N GLU A 28 -2.12 -1.14 13.56
CA GLU A 28 -3.18 -1.38 12.57
C GLU A 28 -2.69 -1.07 11.16
N VAL A 29 -1.94 0.02 10.99
CA VAL A 29 -1.37 0.39 9.69
C VAL A 29 -0.40 -0.67 9.21
N MET A 30 0.48 -1.17 10.08
CA MET A 30 1.44 -2.22 9.73
C MET A 30 0.73 -3.50 9.32
N ASN A 31 -0.35 -3.85 10.02
CA ASN A 31 -1.13 -5.03 9.71
C ASN A 31 -1.86 -4.90 8.37
N ALA A 32 -2.43 -3.72 8.11
CA ALA A 32 -3.09 -3.45 6.84
C ALA A 32 -2.12 -3.56 5.67
N HIS A 33 -0.91 -3.04 5.84
CA HIS A 33 0.13 -3.14 4.82
C HIS A 33 0.51 -4.62 4.55
N ALA A 34 0.65 -5.41 5.60
CA ALA A 34 0.97 -6.83 5.45
C ALA A 34 -0.12 -7.59 4.71
N ASN A 35 -1.38 -7.29 5.00
CA ASN A 35 -2.52 -7.91 4.32
C ASN A 35 -2.55 -7.54 2.83
N TRP A 36 -2.31 -6.29 2.52
CA TRP A 36 -2.28 -5.80 1.16
C TRP A 36 -1.17 -6.49 0.35
N LYS A 37 0.00 -6.58 0.95
CA LYS A 37 1.17 -7.25 0.37
C LYS A 37 0.89 -8.73 0.10
N SER A 38 0.21 -9.40 1.02
CA SER A 38 -0.18 -10.80 0.85
C SER A 38 -1.07 -11.00 -0.37
N ARG A 39 -2.02 -10.09 -0.61
CA ARG A 39 -2.88 -10.17 -1.78
C ARG A 39 -2.10 -10.00 -3.08
N LEU A 40 -1.14 -9.10 -3.10
CA LEU A 40 -0.30 -8.92 -4.29
C LEU A 40 0.55 -10.16 -4.55
N ASN A 41 1.08 -10.79 -3.50
CA ASN A 41 1.81 -12.04 -3.66
C ASN A 41 0.93 -13.13 -4.28
N LYS A 42 -0.32 -13.21 -3.87
CA LYS A 42 -1.27 -14.17 -4.45
C LYS A 42 -1.57 -13.86 -5.91
N LEU A 43 -1.61 -12.59 -6.27
CA LEU A 43 -1.76 -12.20 -7.68
C LEU A 43 -0.57 -12.74 -8.51
N MET A 44 0.64 -12.56 -7.99
CA MET A 44 1.85 -12.99 -8.70
C MET A 44 1.94 -14.51 -8.86
N ASP A 45 1.49 -15.26 -7.86
CA ASP A 45 1.58 -16.73 -7.92
C ASP A 45 0.32 -17.39 -8.53
N GLY A 46 -0.65 -16.58 -8.94
CA GLY A 46 -1.84 -17.08 -9.63
C GLY A 46 -2.93 -17.62 -8.73
N THR A 47 -2.84 -17.42 -7.41
CA THR A 47 -3.81 -17.99 -6.47
C THR A 47 -4.86 -16.98 -5.98
N LEU A 48 -4.82 -15.74 -6.48
CA LEU A 48 -5.74 -14.71 -6.00
C LEU A 48 -7.20 -14.98 -6.35
N GLY A 49 -7.46 -15.61 -7.49
CA GLY A 49 -8.83 -15.96 -7.89
C GLY A 49 -9.59 -14.85 -8.61
N TYR A 50 -9.04 -13.65 -8.70
CA TYR A 50 -9.61 -12.53 -9.44
C TYR A 50 -8.49 -11.60 -9.88
N SER A 51 -8.78 -10.76 -10.88
CA SER A 51 -7.79 -9.82 -11.38
C SER A 51 -7.82 -8.51 -10.58
N LEU A 52 -6.69 -7.82 -10.55
CA LEU A 52 -6.58 -6.50 -9.94
C LEU A 52 -6.36 -5.47 -11.04
N ASP A 53 -7.07 -4.35 -10.93
CA ASP A 53 -6.95 -3.26 -11.89
C ASP A 53 -5.65 -2.49 -11.62
N PRO A 54 -4.71 -2.44 -12.58
CA PRO A 54 -3.46 -1.72 -12.36
C PRO A 54 -3.66 -0.24 -12.03
N ASP A 55 -4.68 0.39 -12.60
CA ASP A 55 -4.93 1.81 -12.33
C ASP A 55 -5.39 2.04 -10.90
N VAL A 56 -6.16 1.12 -10.34
CA VAL A 56 -6.56 1.17 -8.94
C VAL A 56 -5.35 0.94 -8.03
N LEU A 57 -4.51 -0.02 -8.38
CA LEU A 57 -3.31 -0.31 -7.59
C LEU A 57 -2.34 0.86 -7.55
N ALA A 58 -2.35 1.71 -8.57
CA ALA A 58 -1.47 2.88 -8.61
C ALA A 58 -1.92 4.00 -7.65
N GLN A 59 -3.12 3.91 -7.10
CA GLN A 59 -3.69 4.97 -6.25
C GLN A 59 -3.23 4.80 -4.80
N ALA A 60 -2.04 5.33 -4.52
CA ALA A 60 -1.39 5.16 -3.21
C ALA A 60 -2.20 5.72 -2.05
N ASP A 61 -2.98 6.79 -2.29
CA ASP A 61 -3.71 7.48 -1.24
C ASP A 61 -5.00 6.77 -0.84
N ASP A 62 -5.41 5.76 -1.59
CA ASP A 62 -6.68 5.06 -1.34
C ASP A 62 -6.55 3.86 -0.42
N THR A 63 -5.34 3.53 0.02
CA THR A 63 -5.13 2.44 0.99
C THR A 63 -5.21 2.97 2.41
N GLU A 64 -5.32 2.05 3.37
CA GLU A 64 -5.28 2.43 4.78
C GLU A 64 -3.99 3.17 5.12
N LEU A 65 -2.86 2.68 4.61
CA LEU A 65 -1.58 3.35 4.82
C LEU A 65 -1.58 4.75 4.20
N GLY A 66 -2.06 4.87 2.96
CA GLY A 66 -2.11 6.16 2.28
C GLY A 66 -2.97 7.16 3.03
N ARG A 67 -4.15 6.74 3.47
CA ARG A 67 -5.03 7.61 4.24
C ARG A 67 -4.42 8.00 5.58
N TRP A 68 -3.75 7.07 6.24
CA TRP A 68 -3.06 7.36 7.50
C TRP A 68 -1.98 8.42 7.31
N ILE A 69 -1.22 8.33 6.22
CA ILE A 69 -0.19 9.34 5.88
C ILE A 69 -0.83 10.72 5.74
N LEU A 70 -1.92 10.81 4.96
CA LEU A 70 -2.62 12.07 4.75
C LEU A 70 -3.16 12.66 6.05
N GLN A 71 -3.74 11.82 6.90
CA GLN A 71 -4.24 12.27 8.19
C GLN A 71 -3.12 12.77 9.09
N SER A 72 -1.96 12.13 9.02
CA SER A 72 -0.80 12.51 9.83
C SER A 72 -0.30 13.91 9.48
N ASP A 73 -0.46 14.33 8.22
CA ASP A 73 -0.02 15.66 7.79
C ASP A 73 -0.77 16.78 8.51
N SER A 74 -1.96 16.51 9.03
CA SER A 74 -2.77 17.53 9.72
C SER A 74 -2.42 17.65 11.20
N LEU A 75 -1.55 16.80 11.72
CA LEU A 75 -1.21 16.78 13.14
C LEU A 75 0.04 17.63 13.39
N LYS A 76 0.11 18.18 14.60
CA LYS A 76 1.34 18.85 15.03
C LYS A 76 2.39 17.80 15.32
N MET A 77 3.52 17.93 14.66
CA MET A 77 4.60 16.95 14.77
C MET A 77 5.95 17.65 14.80
N SER A 78 6.93 16.96 15.38
CA SER A 78 8.32 17.39 15.33
C SER A 78 8.81 17.38 13.88
N ASP A 79 9.89 18.11 13.61
CA ASP A 79 10.50 18.11 12.28
C ASP A 79 10.99 16.72 11.90
N GLN A 80 11.52 15.97 12.86
CA GLN A 80 11.98 14.60 12.62
C GLN A 80 10.81 13.71 12.17
N ARG A 81 9.67 13.82 12.86
CA ARG A 81 8.50 13.02 12.49
C ARG A 81 7.96 13.42 11.13
N LYS A 82 7.90 14.72 10.84
CA LYS A 82 7.49 15.19 9.52
C LYS A 82 8.37 14.63 8.41
N ASN A 83 9.67 14.58 8.65
CA ASN A 83 10.61 14.03 7.68
C ASN A 83 10.34 12.54 7.44
N LEU A 84 10.09 11.77 8.51
CA LEU A 84 9.77 10.35 8.38
C LEU A 84 8.47 10.14 7.60
N ILE A 85 7.44 10.95 7.88
CA ILE A 85 6.17 10.88 7.16
C ILE A 85 6.36 11.20 5.68
N SER A 86 7.18 12.19 5.35
CA SER A 86 7.47 12.55 3.96
C SER A 86 8.16 11.40 3.23
N GLN A 87 9.14 10.75 3.87
CA GLN A 87 9.81 9.59 3.30
C GLN A 87 8.84 8.42 3.13
N LEU A 88 7.95 8.24 4.10
CA LEU A 88 6.95 7.18 4.05
C LEU A 88 5.99 7.40 2.88
N HIS A 89 5.57 8.63 2.65
CA HIS A 89 4.70 8.97 1.51
C HIS A 89 5.41 8.60 0.20
N LYS A 90 6.65 8.98 0.05
CA LYS A 90 7.42 8.67 -1.17
C LYS A 90 7.54 7.16 -1.38
N ALA A 91 7.88 6.43 -0.32
CA ALA A 91 8.01 4.97 -0.42
C ALA A 91 6.67 4.33 -0.77
N ASN A 92 5.56 4.85 -0.23
CA ASN A 92 4.24 4.33 -0.53
C ASN A 92 3.86 4.55 -1.99
N VAL A 93 4.17 5.71 -2.56
CA VAL A 93 3.94 5.97 -3.98
C VAL A 93 4.74 4.98 -4.83
N GLU A 94 6.00 4.78 -4.50
CA GLU A 94 6.85 3.83 -5.23
C GLU A 94 6.31 2.40 -5.14
N LEU A 95 5.84 2.01 -3.97
CA LEU A 95 5.23 0.69 -3.76
C LEU A 95 4.04 0.48 -4.69
N HIS A 96 3.16 1.46 -4.75
CA HIS A 96 1.94 1.34 -5.55
C HIS A 96 2.23 1.37 -7.05
N GLN A 97 3.22 2.14 -7.47
CA GLN A 97 3.65 2.13 -8.86
C GLN A 97 4.21 0.74 -9.24
N ALA A 98 5.02 0.15 -8.36
CA ALA A 98 5.53 -1.19 -8.60
C ALA A 98 4.42 -2.23 -8.65
N ALA A 99 3.44 -2.12 -7.75
CA ALA A 99 2.29 -3.03 -7.74
C ALA A 99 1.47 -2.94 -9.03
N SER A 100 1.24 -1.72 -9.51
CA SER A 100 0.53 -1.50 -10.78
C SER A 100 1.29 -2.15 -11.94
N THR A 101 2.61 -1.99 -11.97
CA THR A 101 3.47 -2.57 -12.99
C THR A 101 3.42 -4.10 -12.93
N ILE A 102 3.46 -4.67 -11.73
CA ILE A 102 3.32 -6.12 -11.55
C ILE A 102 2.00 -6.60 -12.17
N ALA A 103 0.89 -5.93 -11.85
CA ALA A 103 -0.41 -6.33 -12.36
C ALA A 103 -0.47 -6.28 -13.88
N ARG A 104 0.14 -5.26 -14.50
CA ARG A 104 0.18 -5.16 -15.96
C ARG A 104 0.97 -6.32 -16.57
N HIS A 105 2.11 -6.68 -15.97
CA HIS A 105 2.92 -7.78 -16.47
C HIS A 105 2.24 -9.13 -16.25
N VAL A 106 1.54 -9.31 -15.12
CA VAL A 106 0.76 -10.54 -14.89
C VAL A 106 -0.29 -10.70 -15.99
N GLN A 107 -1.03 -9.62 -16.30
CA GLN A 107 -2.06 -9.65 -17.33
C GLN A 107 -1.47 -9.94 -18.71
N ALA A 108 -0.25 -9.49 -18.97
CA ALA A 108 0.44 -9.69 -20.25
C ALA A 108 1.17 -11.01 -20.33
N GLY A 109 1.22 -11.79 -19.24
CA GLY A 109 1.96 -13.05 -19.22
C GLY A 109 3.49 -12.85 -19.24
N ASN A 110 3.98 -11.69 -18.82
CA ASN A 110 5.39 -11.34 -18.87
C ASN A 110 6.05 -11.63 -17.51
N SER A 111 6.52 -12.85 -17.31
CA SER A 111 7.11 -13.26 -16.03
C SER A 111 8.40 -12.52 -15.70
N ALA A 112 9.21 -12.20 -16.72
CA ALA A 112 10.44 -11.44 -16.49
C ALA A 112 10.12 -10.03 -15.97
N GLY A 113 9.07 -9.40 -16.52
CA GLY A 113 8.61 -8.10 -16.05
C GLY A 113 8.07 -8.16 -14.63
N VAL A 114 7.35 -9.23 -14.28
CA VAL A 114 6.87 -9.43 -12.92
C VAL A 114 8.05 -9.51 -11.95
N THR A 115 9.08 -10.28 -12.28
CA THR A 115 10.25 -10.43 -11.42
C THR A 115 10.92 -9.08 -11.17
N ALA A 116 11.16 -8.31 -12.24
CA ALA A 116 11.83 -7.02 -12.13
C ALA A 116 11.01 -6.03 -11.30
N ALA A 117 9.70 -5.96 -11.54
CA ALA A 117 8.83 -5.06 -10.80
C ALA A 117 8.70 -5.49 -9.33
N ASN A 118 8.72 -6.79 -9.07
CA ASN A 118 8.65 -7.29 -7.70
C ASN A 118 9.87 -6.90 -6.87
N GLU A 119 11.04 -6.80 -7.49
CA GLU A 119 12.23 -6.33 -6.77
C GLU A 119 12.03 -4.90 -6.26
N GLN A 120 11.45 -4.05 -7.08
CA GLN A 120 11.13 -2.68 -6.68
C GLN A 120 10.07 -2.67 -5.58
N PHE A 121 9.07 -3.51 -5.72
CA PHE A 121 8.01 -3.63 -4.72
C PHE A 121 8.56 -4.05 -3.36
N VAL A 122 9.42 -5.07 -3.34
CA VAL A 122 10.02 -5.57 -2.10
C VAL A 122 10.88 -4.51 -1.45
N SER A 123 11.65 -3.77 -2.25
CA SER A 123 12.49 -2.69 -1.74
C SER A 123 11.66 -1.59 -1.09
N ALA A 124 10.59 -1.15 -1.76
CA ALA A 124 9.71 -0.12 -1.21
C ALA A 124 8.99 -0.60 0.04
N SER A 125 8.55 -1.86 0.05
CA SER A 125 7.89 -2.44 1.22
C SER A 125 8.82 -2.49 2.43
N ARG A 126 10.08 -2.85 2.20
CA ARG A 126 11.09 -2.88 3.27
C ARG A 126 11.30 -1.48 3.84
N GLU A 127 11.40 -0.49 2.97
CA GLU A 127 11.56 0.89 3.40
C GLU A 127 10.36 1.36 4.24
N ILE A 128 9.15 1.02 3.80
CA ILE A 128 7.93 1.36 4.54
C ILE A 128 7.98 0.76 5.95
N MET A 129 8.35 -0.50 6.07
CA MET A 129 8.39 -1.16 7.38
C MET A 129 9.44 -0.55 8.29
N LEU A 130 10.60 -0.18 7.75
CA LEU A 130 11.63 0.49 8.53
C LEU A 130 11.16 1.85 9.02
N LEU A 131 10.51 2.62 8.14
CA LEU A 131 10.01 3.95 8.50
C LEU A 131 8.89 3.86 9.55
N LEU A 132 8.00 2.88 9.42
CA LEU A 132 6.94 2.68 10.42
C LEU A 132 7.53 2.33 11.78
N ARG A 133 8.59 1.54 11.82
CA ARG A 133 9.27 1.22 13.07
C ARG A 133 9.91 2.45 13.69
N GLU A 134 10.54 3.29 12.87
CA GLU A 134 11.13 4.53 13.36
C GLU A 134 10.05 5.47 13.91
N LEU A 135 8.91 5.55 13.24
CA LEU A 135 7.78 6.34 13.74
C LEU A 135 7.29 5.81 15.09
N GLY A 136 7.31 4.50 15.28
CA GLY A 136 6.94 3.89 16.56
C GLY A 136 7.84 4.30 17.70
N LYS A 137 9.12 4.54 17.39
CA LYS A 137 10.08 4.99 18.42
C LYS A 137 9.88 6.45 18.79
N GLU A 138 9.22 7.23 17.93
CA GLU A 138 8.98 8.65 18.16
C GLU A 138 7.79 8.92 19.08
N SER A 139 6.99 7.93 19.39
CA SER A 139 5.78 8.12 20.19
C SER A 139 6.02 7.95 21.70
#